data_816328e58ab81b7ced26a5b89810a9af
#
_entry.id   816328e58ab81b7ced26a5b89810a9af
#
_cell.length_a   1.000
_cell.length_b   1.000
_cell.length_c   1.000
_cell.angle_alpha   90.00
_cell.angle_beta   90.00
_cell.angle_gamma   90.00
#
_symmetry.space_group_name_H-M   'P 1'
#
loop_
_entity.id
_entity.type
_entity.pdbx_description
1 polymer ?
#
loop_
_entity_poly.entity_id
_entity_poly.type
_entity_poly.pdbx_seq_one_letter_code
_entity_poly.pdbx_strand_id
1 'polypeptide(L)'
;QYHAQYKEILTDMLQQFKDEEPDRIVFTGDLVHSKNQITPELIDVTRWVLDECSKIARTVLIIGNHDFLENNMDRMDSISPILDSMNNDNIDYYMDKGLYEDENVVWVVYSLRTHNEPPVIERVEGKKHIGLFHGPVHGLTTDVGYEFSEGYDPFKFKGCDLVLCGDIHKRQIFDIPEGKAYMVG
;
A
#
# COMPACT_ATOMS: atom_id res chain seq x y z
N GLN A 1 8.28 -5.74 25.72
CA GLN A 1 7.66 -7.08 25.54
C GLN A 1 6.92 -7.15 24.19
N TYR A 2 6.12 -6.16 23.81
CA TYR A 2 5.39 -6.14 22.53
C TYR A 2 6.30 -6.08 21.29
N HIS A 3 7.37 -5.27 21.30
CA HIS A 3 8.29 -5.14 20.16
C HIS A 3 9.02 -6.43 19.79
N ALA A 4 9.31 -7.31 20.77
CA ALA A 4 9.90 -8.61 20.48
C ALA A 4 8.93 -9.54 19.75
N GLN A 5 7.65 -9.52 20.13
CA GLN A 5 6.60 -10.29 19.45
C GLN A 5 6.35 -9.79 18.03
N TYR A 6 6.34 -8.45 17.80
CA TYR A 6 6.25 -7.91 16.46
C TYR A 6 7.42 -8.32 15.56
N LYS A 7 8.65 -8.27 16.08
CA LYS A 7 9.84 -8.71 15.34
C LYS A 7 9.78 -10.20 14.99
N GLU A 8 9.24 -11.03 15.84
CA GLU A 8 9.04 -12.46 15.56
C GLU A 8 8.05 -12.67 14.40
N ILE A 9 6.86 -12.06 14.48
CA ILE A 9 5.84 -12.14 13.41
C ILE A 9 6.38 -11.60 12.07
N LEU A 10 7.07 -10.47 12.10
CA LEU A 10 7.66 -9.88 10.91
C LEU A 10 8.81 -10.75 10.35
N THR A 11 9.56 -11.43 11.21
CA THR A 11 10.61 -12.38 10.77
C THR A 11 10.00 -13.58 10.04
N ASP A 12 8.89 -14.12 10.54
CA ASP A 12 8.16 -15.20 9.87
C ASP A 12 7.59 -14.76 8.52
N MET A 13 7.04 -13.55 8.46
CA MET A 13 6.58 -12.95 7.20
C MET A 13 7.72 -12.79 6.19
N LEU A 14 8.86 -12.27 6.62
CA LEU A 14 10.05 -12.10 5.77
C LEU A 14 10.58 -13.44 5.27
N GLN A 15 10.51 -14.50 6.09
CA GLN A 15 10.88 -15.83 5.64
C GLN A 15 9.93 -16.35 4.56
N GLN A 16 8.62 -16.15 4.71
CA GLN A 16 7.65 -16.51 3.68
C GLN A 16 7.92 -15.75 2.37
N PHE A 17 8.24 -14.45 2.44
CA PHE A 17 8.62 -13.71 1.24
C PHE A 17 9.86 -14.28 0.56
N LYS A 18 10.88 -14.68 1.32
CA LYS A 18 12.09 -15.33 0.76
C LYS A 18 11.77 -16.66 0.08
N ASP A 19 10.88 -17.44 0.67
CA ASP A 19 10.51 -18.76 0.15
C ASP A 19 9.65 -18.66 -1.13
N GLU A 20 8.85 -17.59 -1.27
CA GLU A 20 8.00 -17.33 -2.45
C GLU A 20 8.73 -16.62 -3.60
N GLU A 21 9.92 -16.08 -3.37
CA GLU A 21 10.75 -15.36 -4.37
C GLU A 21 9.95 -14.32 -5.19
N PRO A 22 9.26 -13.36 -4.55
CA PRO A 22 8.38 -12.43 -5.25
C PRO A 22 9.17 -11.45 -6.12
N ASP A 23 8.59 -11.04 -7.26
CA ASP A 23 9.14 -9.97 -8.09
C ASP A 23 9.06 -8.60 -7.40
N ARG A 24 8.02 -8.39 -6.60
CA ARG A 24 7.74 -7.14 -5.88
C ARG A 24 7.10 -7.42 -4.52
N ILE A 25 7.40 -6.59 -3.54
CA ILE A 25 6.70 -6.54 -2.25
C ILE A 25 5.93 -5.23 -2.20
N VAL A 26 4.63 -5.29 -1.89
CA VAL A 26 3.75 -4.11 -1.93
C VAL A 26 3.10 -3.88 -0.57
N PHE A 27 3.24 -2.66 -0.04
CA PHE A 27 2.52 -2.18 1.12
C PHE A 27 1.41 -1.22 0.67
N THR A 28 0.19 -1.57 0.96
CA THR A 28 -1.00 -0.82 0.54
C THR A 28 -1.45 0.25 1.53
N GLY A 29 -0.51 0.88 2.22
CA GLY A 29 -0.73 1.95 3.21
C GLY A 29 -0.80 1.45 4.64
N ASP A 30 -0.94 2.39 5.58
CA ASP A 30 -1.04 2.16 7.03
C ASP A 30 0.13 1.37 7.63
N LEU A 31 1.34 1.73 7.22
CA LEU A 31 2.56 1.12 7.75
C LEU A 31 2.74 1.45 9.25
N VAL A 32 2.20 2.56 9.70
CA VAL A 32 2.16 2.95 11.12
C VAL A 32 0.72 3.12 11.60
N HIS A 33 0.42 2.68 12.80
CA HIS A 33 -0.93 2.76 13.35
C HIS A 33 -1.32 4.16 13.84
N SER A 34 -0.38 4.96 14.30
CA SER A 34 -0.66 6.25 14.95
C SER A 34 0.07 7.41 14.31
N LYS A 35 -0.70 8.33 13.74
CA LYS A 35 -0.22 9.57 13.10
C LYS A 35 0.63 10.47 14.01
N ASN A 36 0.42 10.41 15.33
CA ASN A 36 0.96 11.35 16.30
C ASN A 36 1.88 10.73 17.37
N GLN A 37 2.02 9.42 17.38
CA GLN A 37 2.81 8.71 18.39
C GLN A 37 3.83 7.80 17.73
N ILE A 38 4.85 8.41 17.16
CA ILE A 38 5.97 7.69 16.56
C ILE A 38 7.06 7.57 17.63
N THR A 39 7.27 6.35 18.13
CA THR A 39 8.33 6.07 19.08
C THR A 39 9.64 5.68 18.38
N PRO A 40 10.81 5.85 19.02
CA PRO A 40 12.08 5.40 18.47
C PRO A 40 12.08 3.91 18.07
N GLU A 41 11.40 3.08 18.88
CA GLU A 41 11.30 1.64 18.63
C GLU A 41 10.45 1.35 17.38
N LEU A 42 9.39 2.12 17.15
CA LEU A 42 8.57 2.00 15.94
C LEU A 42 9.38 2.36 14.71
N ILE A 43 10.15 3.45 14.77
CA ILE A 43 11.07 3.85 13.69
C ILE A 43 12.06 2.72 13.39
N ASP A 44 12.69 2.16 14.43
CA ASP A 44 13.67 1.07 14.29
C ASP A 44 13.06 -0.17 13.62
N VAL A 45 11.88 -0.60 14.06
CA VAL A 45 11.17 -1.76 13.49
C VAL A 45 10.74 -1.48 12.05
N THR A 46 10.21 -0.31 11.78
CA THR A 46 9.78 0.09 10.41
C THR A 46 10.97 0.11 9.45
N ARG A 47 12.07 0.74 9.84
CA ARG A 47 13.31 0.73 9.04
C ARG A 47 13.80 -0.68 8.78
N TRP A 48 13.88 -1.49 9.83
CA TRP A 48 14.36 -2.86 9.72
C TRP A 48 13.52 -3.70 8.76
N VAL A 49 12.18 -3.67 8.87
CA VAL A 49 11.33 -4.47 7.99
C VAL A 49 11.41 -4.02 6.54
N LEU A 50 11.43 -2.72 6.29
CA LEU A 50 11.57 -2.17 4.94
C LEU A 50 12.94 -2.50 4.32
N ASP A 51 14.01 -2.42 5.10
CA ASP A 51 15.35 -2.78 4.68
C ASP A 51 15.45 -4.28 4.34
N GLU A 52 14.87 -5.15 5.17
CA GLU A 52 14.82 -6.60 4.89
C GLU A 52 13.95 -6.92 3.66
N CYS A 53 12.78 -6.27 3.50
CA CYS A 53 11.95 -6.43 2.31
C CYS A 53 12.72 -6.04 1.04
N SER A 54 13.41 -4.91 1.06
CA SER A 54 14.15 -4.40 -0.09
C SER A 54 15.34 -5.29 -0.52
N LYS A 55 15.86 -6.13 0.38
CA LYS A 55 16.87 -7.15 0.07
C LYS A 55 16.28 -8.37 -0.61
N ILE A 56 14.98 -8.62 -0.43
CA ILE A 56 14.28 -9.76 -1.04
C ILE A 56 13.79 -9.37 -2.44
N ALA A 57 13.06 -8.24 -2.54
CA ALA A 57 12.52 -7.74 -3.81
C ALA A 57 12.36 -6.22 -3.77
N ARG A 58 12.21 -5.60 -4.95
CA ARG A 58 11.83 -4.19 -5.02
C ARG A 58 10.54 -3.95 -4.25
N THR A 59 10.57 -3.00 -3.33
CA THR A 59 9.48 -2.75 -2.38
C THR A 59 8.74 -1.47 -2.78
N VAL A 60 7.43 -1.57 -2.89
CA VAL A 60 6.54 -0.47 -3.29
C VAL A 60 5.59 -0.15 -2.15
N LEU A 61 5.49 1.13 -1.80
CA LEU A 61 4.58 1.61 -0.76
C LEU A 61 3.66 2.69 -1.32
N ILE A 62 2.42 2.72 -0.83
CA ILE A 62 1.54 3.88 -0.94
C ILE A 62 1.19 4.41 0.44
N ILE A 63 0.72 5.65 0.48
CA ILE A 63 0.29 6.28 1.73
C ILE A 63 -1.08 5.75 2.17
N GLY A 64 -1.22 5.43 3.47
CA GLY A 64 -2.49 5.10 4.12
C GLY A 64 -3.00 6.26 4.97
N ASN A 65 -4.24 6.16 5.44
CA ASN A 65 -4.89 7.21 6.23
C ASN A 65 -4.29 7.35 7.64
N HIS A 66 -3.56 6.35 8.14
CA HIS A 66 -2.81 6.41 9.39
C HIS A 66 -1.38 6.97 9.23
N ASP A 67 -0.87 7.08 8.02
CA ASP A 67 0.49 7.55 7.76
C ASP A 67 0.59 9.08 7.70
N PHE A 68 -0.52 9.82 7.50
CA PHE A 68 -0.51 11.28 7.41
C PHE A 68 -1.73 11.94 8.07
N LEU A 69 -1.68 13.26 8.24
CA LEU A 69 -2.78 14.06 8.78
C LEU A 69 -3.66 14.59 7.64
N GLU A 70 -4.82 14.01 7.42
CA GLU A 70 -5.77 14.43 6.37
C GLU A 70 -6.19 15.91 6.47
N ASN A 71 -6.24 16.45 7.70
CA ASN A 71 -6.60 17.84 7.96
C ASN A 71 -5.44 18.83 7.79
N ASN A 72 -4.24 18.35 7.47
CA ASN A 72 -3.05 19.17 7.28
C ASN A 72 -2.10 18.51 6.26
N MET A 73 -2.43 18.70 4.99
CA MET A 73 -1.69 18.13 3.86
C MET A 73 -0.27 18.70 3.69
N ASP A 74 0.00 19.88 4.27
CA ASP A 74 1.34 20.49 4.23
C ASP A 74 2.29 19.87 5.27
N ARG A 75 1.74 19.12 6.21
CA ARG A 75 2.56 18.42 7.21
C ARG A 75 3.16 17.15 6.59
N MET A 76 4.42 16.93 6.91
CA MET A 76 5.13 15.71 6.54
C MET A 76 4.41 14.46 7.08
N ASP A 77 4.30 13.43 6.27
CA ASP A 77 3.79 12.14 6.71
C ASP A 77 4.79 11.41 7.63
N SER A 78 4.36 10.28 8.18
CA SER A 78 5.16 9.52 9.15
C SER A 78 6.25 8.66 8.51
N ILE A 79 6.16 8.38 7.23
CA ILE A 79 7.01 7.42 6.51
C ILE A 79 8.17 8.11 5.82
N SER A 80 7.94 9.27 5.19
CA SER A 80 8.97 10.01 4.44
C SER A 80 10.27 10.21 5.22
N PRO A 81 10.28 10.66 6.50
CA PRO A 81 11.54 10.84 7.23
C PRO A 81 12.31 9.53 7.47
N ILE A 82 11.59 8.42 7.57
CA ILE A 82 12.18 7.09 7.74
C ILE A 82 12.89 6.71 6.44
N LEU A 83 12.20 6.80 5.31
CA LEU A 83 12.73 6.45 4.00
C LEU A 83 13.89 7.35 3.59
N ASP A 84 13.79 8.65 3.80
CA ASP A 84 14.86 9.61 3.51
C ASP A 84 16.14 9.24 4.27
N SER A 85 16.00 8.76 5.52
CA SER A 85 17.15 8.32 6.32
C SER A 85 17.77 7.00 5.86
N MET A 86 17.03 6.18 5.10
CA MET A 86 17.50 4.88 4.60
C MET A 86 18.32 5.00 3.32
N ASN A 87 18.02 5.99 2.47
CA ASN A 87 18.66 6.20 1.18
C ASN A 87 18.76 4.89 0.36
N ASN A 88 17.63 4.20 0.19
CA ASN A 88 17.55 2.88 -0.42
C ASN A 88 16.78 2.93 -1.75
N ASP A 89 17.49 2.80 -2.86
CA ASP A 89 16.95 2.91 -4.23
C ASP A 89 16.05 1.72 -4.62
N ASN A 90 15.97 0.68 -3.77
CA ASN A 90 15.09 -0.48 -3.99
C ASN A 90 13.74 -0.36 -3.28
N ILE A 91 13.42 0.85 -2.80
CA ILE A 91 12.13 1.18 -2.16
C ILE A 91 11.51 2.37 -2.88
N ASP A 92 10.31 2.17 -3.42
CA ASP A 92 9.50 3.22 -4.03
C ASP A 92 8.36 3.61 -3.10
N TYR A 93 8.15 4.90 -2.86
CA TYR A 93 7.04 5.41 -2.08
C TYR A 93 6.21 6.40 -2.89
N TYR A 94 5.00 6.01 -3.25
CA TYR A 94 4.10 6.79 -4.07
C TYR A 94 3.01 7.45 -3.21
N MET A 95 3.19 8.73 -2.94
CA MET A 95 2.23 9.55 -2.16
C MET A 95 1.15 10.18 -3.02
N ASP A 96 1.48 10.53 -4.25
CA ASP A 96 0.59 11.26 -5.14
C ASP A 96 -0.07 10.34 -6.16
N LYS A 97 -1.26 10.71 -6.63
CA LYS A 97 -1.93 9.98 -7.70
C LYS A 97 -1.11 10.09 -8.99
N GLY A 98 -1.07 9.02 -9.73
CA GLY A 98 -0.33 9.02 -11.00
C GLY A 98 -0.10 7.64 -11.57
N LEU A 99 0.63 7.63 -12.67
CA LEU A 99 1.15 6.44 -13.31
C LEU A 99 2.67 6.43 -13.13
N TYR A 100 3.17 5.38 -12.50
CA TYR A 100 4.59 5.21 -12.25
C TYR A 100 5.09 3.96 -12.97
N GLU A 101 5.95 4.16 -13.96
CA GLU A 101 6.47 3.04 -14.74
C GLU A 101 7.63 2.36 -14.03
N ASP A 102 7.55 1.06 -13.97
CA ASP A 102 8.61 0.13 -13.61
C ASP A 102 8.83 -0.83 -14.80
N GLU A 103 9.78 -1.75 -14.74
CA GLU A 103 10.16 -2.63 -15.86
C GLU A 103 8.97 -3.16 -16.67
N ASN A 104 8.16 -4.05 -16.10
CA ASN A 104 7.01 -4.70 -16.77
C ASN A 104 5.67 -4.22 -16.21
N VAL A 105 5.68 -3.27 -15.27
CA VAL A 105 4.51 -2.80 -14.52
C VAL A 105 4.34 -1.29 -14.67
N VAL A 106 3.11 -0.85 -14.76
CA VAL A 106 2.70 0.53 -14.50
C VAL A 106 1.89 0.52 -13.22
N TRP A 107 2.41 1.14 -12.18
CA TRP A 107 1.69 1.35 -10.93
C TRP A 107 0.70 2.49 -11.11
N VAL A 108 -0.58 2.18 -10.98
CA VAL A 108 -1.69 3.14 -11.06
C VAL A 108 -2.07 3.53 -9.65
N VAL A 109 -1.55 4.65 -9.15
CA VAL A 109 -1.73 5.06 -7.77
C VAL A 109 -2.97 5.94 -7.60
N TYR A 110 -3.91 5.46 -6.80
CA TYR A 110 -5.11 6.17 -6.35
C TYR A 110 -4.83 6.78 -4.98
N SER A 111 -4.26 7.97 -4.95
CA SER A 111 -3.81 8.56 -3.69
C SER A 111 -4.95 9.08 -2.83
N LEU A 112 -4.88 8.83 -1.53
CA LEU A 112 -5.74 9.45 -0.52
C LEU A 112 -5.64 10.97 -0.46
N ARG A 113 -4.52 11.54 -0.87
CA ARG A 113 -4.31 12.99 -0.90
C ARG A 113 -5.17 13.72 -1.95
N THR A 114 -5.73 12.97 -2.91
CA THR A 114 -6.52 13.51 -4.03
C THR A 114 -7.82 12.74 -4.24
N HIS A 115 -8.49 12.36 -3.19
CA HIS A 115 -9.59 11.42 -2.97
C HIS A 115 -10.64 11.19 -4.08
N ASN A 116 -10.95 12.14 -4.93
CA ASN A 116 -12.17 12.05 -5.75
C ASN A 116 -11.93 11.88 -7.24
N GLU A 117 -10.70 11.95 -7.68
CA GLU A 117 -10.39 11.87 -9.09
C GLU A 117 -9.47 10.67 -9.36
N PRO A 118 -9.95 9.63 -10.05
CA PRO A 118 -9.06 8.55 -10.48
C PRO A 118 -7.96 9.11 -11.39
N PRO A 119 -6.78 8.48 -11.43
CA PRO A 119 -5.78 8.82 -12.42
C PRO A 119 -6.31 8.53 -13.83
N VAL A 120 -5.92 9.34 -14.80
CA VAL A 120 -6.18 9.04 -16.21
C VAL A 120 -5.21 7.96 -16.65
N ILE A 121 -5.74 6.80 -17.03
CA ILE A 121 -4.91 5.65 -17.40
C ILE A 121 -4.72 5.63 -18.90
N GLU A 122 -3.50 5.93 -19.33
CA GLU A 122 -3.03 5.63 -20.67
C GLU A 122 -2.30 4.31 -20.64
N ARG A 123 -2.81 3.33 -21.39
CA ARG A 123 -2.22 1.99 -21.37
C ARG A 123 -0.90 1.95 -22.12
N VAL A 124 0.11 1.42 -21.44
CA VAL A 124 1.44 1.15 -22.02
C VAL A 124 1.46 -0.28 -22.53
N GLU A 125 1.73 -0.42 -23.84
CA GLU A 125 1.79 -1.75 -24.47
C GLU A 125 2.88 -2.62 -23.85
N GLY A 126 2.57 -3.88 -23.61
CA GLY A 126 3.49 -4.86 -23.02
C GLY A 126 3.65 -4.77 -21.50
N LYS A 127 3.05 -3.78 -20.82
CA LYS A 127 3.10 -3.65 -19.37
C LYS A 127 1.78 -3.99 -18.70
N LYS A 128 1.87 -4.58 -17.50
CA LYS A 128 0.69 -4.77 -16.63
C LYS A 128 0.39 -3.50 -15.86
N HIS A 129 -0.88 -3.10 -15.84
CA HIS A 129 -1.35 -1.95 -15.06
C HIS A 129 -1.90 -2.44 -13.74
N ILE A 130 -1.18 -2.18 -12.65
CA ILE A 130 -1.55 -2.60 -11.30
C ILE A 130 -1.99 -1.39 -10.50
N GLY A 131 -3.27 -1.35 -10.12
CA GLY A 131 -3.82 -0.32 -9.26
C GLY A 131 -3.38 -0.50 -7.81
N LEU A 132 -3.03 0.60 -7.16
CA LEU A 132 -2.75 0.67 -5.73
C LEU A 132 -3.73 1.64 -5.08
N PHE A 133 -4.51 1.14 -4.13
CA PHE A 133 -5.56 1.91 -3.48
C PHE A 133 -5.57 1.64 -1.97
N HIS A 134 -5.83 2.68 -1.19
CA HIS A 134 -6.06 2.57 0.25
C HIS A 134 -7.38 3.24 0.58
N GLY A 135 -8.31 2.50 1.16
CA GLY A 135 -9.61 3.04 1.59
C GLY A 135 -10.77 2.05 1.42
N PRO A 136 -11.96 2.44 1.88
CA PRO A 136 -13.15 1.61 1.75
C PRO A 136 -13.61 1.51 0.31
N VAL A 137 -14.00 0.31 -0.10
CA VAL A 137 -14.55 0.03 -1.43
C VAL A 137 -16.02 -0.36 -1.26
N HIS A 138 -16.90 0.18 -2.12
CA HIS A 138 -18.33 -0.09 -2.11
C HIS A 138 -18.61 -1.61 -2.21
N GLY A 139 -19.52 -2.09 -1.36
CA GLY A 139 -19.95 -3.50 -1.32
C GLY A 139 -19.01 -4.43 -0.56
N LEU A 140 -17.84 -3.98 -0.09
CA LEU A 140 -16.98 -4.79 0.77
C LEU A 140 -17.44 -4.76 2.22
N THR A 141 -17.06 -5.76 2.99
CA THR A 141 -17.47 -5.93 4.38
C THR A 141 -16.29 -5.95 5.33
N THR A 142 -16.50 -5.47 6.55
CA THR A 142 -15.54 -5.64 7.66
C THR A 142 -15.65 -7.04 8.27
N ASP A 143 -14.72 -7.39 9.18
CA ASP A 143 -14.75 -8.65 9.94
C ASP A 143 -16.00 -8.79 10.81
N VAL A 144 -16.55 -7.66 11.26
CA VAL A 144 -17.79 -7.64 12.07
C VAL A 144 -19.07 -7.59 11.23
N GLY A 145 -18.96 -7.71 9.90
CA GLY A 145 -20.10 -7.79 8.98
C GLY A 145 -20.71 -6.45 8.57
N TYR A 146 -20.07 -5.31 8.88
CA TYR A 146 -20.48 -4.01 8.34
C TYR A 146 -20.15 -3.95 6.86
N GLU A 147 -21.12 -3.60 6.02
CA GLU A 147 -20.96 -3.42 4.57
C GLU A 147 -20.81 -1.94 4.25
N PHE A 148 -19.81 -1.59 3.44
CA PHE A 148 -19.59 -0.23 2.96
C PHE A 148 -20.55 0.11 1.82
N SER A 149 -21.66 0.79 2.15
CA SER A 149 -22.59 1.35 1.15
C SER A 149 -22.05 2.61 0.47
N GLU A 150 -21.12 3.33 1.15
CA GLU A 150 -20.44 4.52 0.66
C GLU A 150 -18.95 4.24 0.64
N GLY A 151 -18.45 3.71 -0.46
CA GLY A 151 -17.04 3.41 -0.68
C GLY A 151 -16.63 3.77 -2.10
N TYR A 152 -15.36 3.56 -2.39
CA TYR A 152 -14.84 3.78 -3.73
C TYR A 152 -15.49 2.80 -4.72
N ASP A 153 -16.04 3.31 -5.81
CA ASP A 153 -16.72 2.49 -6.82
C ASP A 153 -15.69 1.61 -7.58
N PRO A 154 -15.84 0.27 -7.55
CA PRO A 154 -14.94 -0.64 -8.28
C PRO A 154 -14.82 -0.35 -9.78
N PHE A 155 -15.84 0.25 -10.41
CA PHE A 155 -15.79 0.63 -11.83
C PHE A 155 -14.74 1.71 -12.13
N LYS A 156 -14.35 2.50 -11.15
CA LYS A 156 -13.29 3.52 -11.27
C LYS A 156 -11.89 2.93 -11.40
N PHE A 157 -11.72 1.62 -11.16
CA PHE A 157 -10.48 0.89 -11.42
C PHE A 157 -10.34 0.45 -12.89
N LYS A 158 -11.19 0.95 -13.76
CA LYS A 158 -11.11 0.69 -15.20
C LYS A 158 -9.72 1.04 -15.75
N GLY A 159 -9.15 0.13 -16.54
CA GLY A 159 -7.82 0.25 -17.11
C GLY A 159 -6.73 -0.47 -16.30
N CYS A 160 -7.06 -1.01 -15.10
CA CYS A 160 -6.16 -1.85 -14.33
C CYS A 160 -6.39 -3.34 -14.64
N ASP A 161 -5.31 -4.10 -14.79
CA ASP A 161 -5.35 -5.56 -14.93
C ASP A 161 -5.53 -6.24 -13.57
N LEU A 162 -5.07 -5.56 -12.50
CA LEU A 162 -5.11 -6.00 -11.11
C LEU A 162 -5.19 -4.76 -10.22
N VAL A 163 -5.86 -4.86 -9.07
CA VAL A 163 -5.80 -3.82 -8.03
C VAL A 163 -5.48 -4.44 -6.67
N LEU A 164 -4.56 -3.83 -5.94
CA LEU A 164 -4.24 -4.16 -4.55
C LEU A 164 -4.77 -3.04 -3.66
N CYS A 165 -5.63 -3.42 -2.70
CA CYS A 165 -6.30 -2.49 -1.79
C CYS A 165 -5.91 -2.74 -0.34
N GLY A 166 -5.74 -1.67 0.44
CA GLY A 166 -5.61 -1.69 1.90
C GLY A 166 -6.76 -0.99 2.62
N ASP A 167 -6.71 -0.87 3.94
CA ASP A 167 -7.66 -0.25 4.89
C ASP A 167 -8.66 -1.24 5.52
N ILE A 168 -9.30 -2.11 4.76
CA ILE A 168 -10.24 -3.10 5.31
C ILE A 168 -9.47 -4.37 5.68
N HIS A 169 -9.46 -4.72 6.97
CA HIS A 169 -8.67 -5.84 7.48
C HIS A 169 -9.18 -7.23 7.05
N LYS A 170 -10.41 -7.32 6.58
CA LYS A 170 -10.94 -8.55 6.02
C LYS A 170 -10.47 -8.76 4.59
N ARG A 171 -9.74 -9.85 4.35
CA ARG A 171 -9.31 -10.24 3.00
C ARG A 171 -10.51 -10.56 2.13
N GLN A 172 -10.58 -9.94 0.96
CA GLN A 172 -11.67 -10.13 0.00
C GLN A 172 -11.13 -9.99 -1.43
N ILE A 173 -11.77 -10.69 -2.35
CA ILE A 173 -11.52 -10.58 -3.78
C ILE A 173 -12.80 -10.09 -4.43
N PHE A 174 -12.72 -9.11 -5.30
CA PHE A 174 -13.87 -8.57 -6.02
C PHE A 174 -13.53 -8.26 -7.48
N ASP A 175 -14.57 -8.12 -8.29
CA ASP A 175 -14.44 -7.86 -9.72
C ASP A 175 -14.22 -6.37 -9.99
N ILE A 176 -13.36 -6.09 -10.96
CA ILE A 176 -13.16 -4.78 -11.58
C ILE A 176 -13.35 -4.93 -13.11
N PRO A 177 -13.51 -3.84 -13.88
CA PRO A 177 -13.86 -3.95 -15.30
C PRO A 177 -12.97 -4.85 -16.14
N GLU A 178 -11.65 -4.85 -15.93
CA GLU A 178 -10.69 -5.62 -16.72
C GLU A 178 -9.97 -6.74 -15.94
N GLY A 179 -10.36 -7.02 -14.69
CA GLY A 179 -9.66 -8.01 -13.87
C GLY A 179 -10.23 -8.24 -12.49
N LYS A 180 -9.34 -8.41 -11.52
CA LYS A 180 -9.67 -8.63 -10.11
C LYS A 180 -8.97 -7.61 -9.23
N ALA A 181 -9.63 -7.28 -8.12
CA ALA A 181 -9.03 -6.54 -7.03
C ALA A 181 -8.97 -7.40 -5.76
N TYR A 182 -7.94 -7.16 -4.98
CA TYR A 182 -7.65 -7.86 -3.74
C TYR A 182 -7.56 -6.85 -2.61
N MET A 183 -8.49 -6.95 -1.65
CA MET A 183 -8.34 -6.34 -0.34
C MET A 183 -7.43 -7.26 0.47
N VAL A 184 -6.20 -6.81 0.76
CA VAL A 184 -5.16 -7.69 1.30
C VAL A 184 -5.25 -7.91 2.81
N GLY A 185 -5.98 -7.05 3.53
CA GLY A 185 -6.21 -7.18 4.97
C GLY A 185 -5.26 -6.40 5.85
#